data_54cefad9470940267355d28bd22e925a
#
_entry.id   54cefad9470940267355d28bd22e925a
#
_cell.length_a   1.000
_cell.length_b   1.000
_cell.length_c   1.000
_cell.angle_alpha   90.00
_cell.angle_beta   90.00
_cell.angle_gamma   90.00
#
_symmetry.space_group_name_H-M   'P 1'
#
loop_
_entity.id
_entity.type
_entity.pdbx_description
1 polymer ?
#
loop_
_entity_poly.entity_id
_entity_poly.type
_entity_poly.pdbx_seq_one_letter_code
_entity_poly.pdbx_strand_id
1 'polypeptide(L)'
;MPAPKKYNDELRERATRLAVEARRDPASAVGAIRRIAGSLGVHPEALRTWVKKAETDAGDRPGTTSSDADRIAALERENRELRRANQILKSAAKFLRGGAGPSVAMKVDFVDSHQAEYGVQPVLQALEDTPAQIASSTYYAAKARPASARSRRDAELTAMIKKIHAENYGVYGARKIWHELLRRGVRVARCTVERLMREAGLRGLLRDKSPRTTKPAAETDRPRDLVKRDFTAAGPNQLWVADLTYVRTAVGWVYAAFVLDVYSRMIVGWQVATSLYTDLALDALKMAIWRRQNQGADLGGLVHHSDRGVQYRAIRYSQRLAEAGAVASVGSKGDSFDNAMAEAFNSLYKAELVRNKNPWRGLDDLEMATVEYIDWYNNRRLHGELGYVPPAEHEALHAMTRAVTVPLKTS
;
A
#
# COMPACT_ATOMS: atom_id res chain seq x y z
N MET A 1 38.74 -30.06 22.71
CA MET A 1 39.34 -30.72 23.90
C MET A 1 40.12 -29.70 24.66
N PRO A 2 40.02 -29.57 26.00
CA PRO A 2 40.93 -28.70 26.77
C PRO A 2 42.37 -29.18 26.63
N ALA A 3 43.29 -28.24 26.56
CA ALA A 3 44.73 -28.55 26.47
C ALA A 3 45.16 -29.41 27.68
N PRO A 4 46.08 -30.39 27.51
CA PRO A 4 46.53 -31.22 28.60
C PRO A 4 47.15 -30.37 29.71
N LYS A 5 46.78 -30.60 30.96
CA LYS A 5 47.33 -29.91 32.11
C LYS A 5 48.81 -30.22 32.22
N LYS A 6 49.67 -29.20 32.26
CA LYS A 6 51.16 -29.37 32.37
C LYS A 6 51.56 -30.07 33.64
N TYR A 7 50.79 -30.01 34.72
CA TYR A 7 51.01 -30.65 36.01
C TYR A 7 49.77 -31.43 36.42
N ASN A 8 49.92 -32.64 36.96
CA ASN A 8 48.80 -33.42 37.45
C ASN A 8 48.19 -32.78 38.72
N ASP A 9 46.94 -33.10 39.02
CA ASP A 9 46.25 -32.49 40.17
C ASP A 9 46.86 -32.87 41.50
N GLU A 10 47.40 -34.10 41.67
CA GLU A 10 48.11 -34.59 42.86
C GLU A 10 49.36 -33.79 43.15
N LEU A 11 50.21 -33.58 42.17
CA LEU A 11 51.45 -32.76 42.30
C LEU A 11 51.06 -31.31 42.65
N ARG A 12 50.06 -30.77 42.04
CA ARG A 12 49.58 -29.44 42.31
C ARG A 12 49.11 -29.24 43.75
N GLU A 13 48.26 -30.17 44.24
CA GLU A 13 47.80 -30.16 45.63
C GLU A 13 48.91 -30.30 46.64
N ARG A 14 49.85 -31.29 46.42
CA ARG A 14 50.98 -31.50 47.26
C ARG A 14 51.91 -30.29 47.31
N ALA A 15 52.24 -29.72 46.16
CA ALA A 15 53.12 -28.55 46.08
C ALA A 15 52.48 -27.32 46.77
N THR A 16 51.15 -27.13 46.59
CA THR A 16 50.43 -26.02 47.20
C THR A 16 50.36 -26.14 48.70
N ARG A 17 50.03 -27.34 49.25
CA ARG A 17 50.01 -27.60 50.69
C ARG A 17 51.36 -27.36 51.34
N LEU A 18 52.41 -27.94 50.79
CA LEU A 18 53.76 -27.76 51.35
C LEU A 18 54.19 -26.29 51.32
N ALA A 19 53.81 -25.53 50.26
CA ALA A 19 54.22 -24.13 50.18
C ALA A 19 53.38 -23.23 51.11
N VAL A 20 52.09 -23.53 51.35
CA VAL A 20 51.26 -22.83 52.34
C VAL A 20 51.78 -23.09 53.74
N GLU A 21 52.09 -24.37 54.12
CA GLU A 21 52.63 -24.69 55.43
C GLU A 21 53.99 -24.01 55.68
N ALA A 22 54.89 -24.06 54.69
CA ALA A 22 56.25 -23.44 54.84
C ALA A 22 56.17 -21.90 54.95
N ARG A 23 55.10 -21.28 54.46
CA ARG A 23 54.85 -19.82 54.57
C ARG A 23 54.21 -19.41 55.89
N ARG A 24 53.59 -20.33 56.61
CA ARG A 24 53.02 -20.08 57.95
C ARG A 24 54.09 -20.08 59.05
N ASP A 25 55.21 -20.78 58.81
CA ASP A 25 56.31 -20.82 59.72
C ASP A 25 57.36 -19.72 59.43
N PRO A 26 57.54 -18.74 60.31
CA PRO A 26 58.44 -17.61 60.09
C PRO A 26 59.91 -18.02 59.76
N ALA A 27 60.37 -19.19 60.26
CA ALA A 27 61.71 -19.65 60.02
C ALA A 27 61.93 -20.17 58.57
N SER A 28 60.89 -20.65 57.96
CA SER A 28 60.92 -21.23 56.63
C SER A 28 60.22 -20.42 55.54
N ALA A 29 59.49 -19.31 55.91
CA ALA A 29 58.68 -18.50 54.98
C ALA A 29 59.52 -17.87 53.86
N VAL A 30 60.72 -17.38 54.16
CA VAL A 30 61.55 -16.67 53.15
C VAL A 30 62.00 -17.64 52.04
N GLY A 31 61.63 -17.37 50.79
CA GLY A 31 62.00 -18.19 49.64
C GLY A 31 61.25 -19.53 49.53
N ALA A 32 60.27 -19.83 50.37
CA ALA A 32 59.51 -21.09 50.41
C ALA A 32 58.99 -21.52 49.03
N ILE A 33 58.37 -20.61 48.26
CA ILE A 33 57.88 -20.93 46.92
C ILE A 33 59.01 -21.40 45.97
N ARG A 34 60.15 -20.75 45.97
CA ARG A 34 61.24 -21.14 45.07
C ARG A 34 61.85 -22.50 45.48
N ARG A 35 62.08 -22.76 46.76
CA ARG A 35 62.57 -24.03 47.26
C ARG A 35 61.68 -25.19 46.91
N ILE A 36 60.38 -25.08 47.21
CA ILE A 36 59.43 -26.16 46.98
C ILE A 36 59.16 -26.35 45.49
N ALA A 37 59.10 -25.26 44.71
CA ALA A 37 59.01 -25.35 43.27
C ALA A 37 60.15 -26.10 42.64
N GLY A 38 61.43 -25.83 43.10
CA GLY A 38 62.62 -26.52 42.63
C GLY A 38 62.64 -27.99 43.02
N SER A 39 62.23 -28.33 44.26
CA SER A 39 62.26 -29.72 44.75
C SER A 39 61.22 -30.62 44.06
N LEU A 40 60.13 -30.02 43.56
CA LEU A 40 59.00 -30.75 42.92
C LEU A 40 58.95 -30.59 41.40
N GLY A 41 59.93 -29.91 40.79
CA GLY A 41 59.95 -29.68 39.36
C GLY A 41 58.85 -28.80 38.80
N VAL A 42 58.32 -27.91 39.66
CA VAL A 42 57.18 -27.00 39.28
C VAL A 42 57.72 -25.59 39.02
N HIS A 43 57.21 -24.92 38.06
CA HIS A 43 57.59 -23.52 37.80
C HIS A 43 57.18 -22.62 38.98
N PRO A 44 58.03 -21.76 39.55
CA PRO A 44 57.77 -20.96 40.75
C PRO A 44 56.56 -20.07 40.62
N GLU A 45 56.29 -19.47 39.46
CA GLU A 45 55.15 -18.63 39.22
C GLU A 45 53.82 -19.41 39.22
N ALA A 46 53.80 -20.64 38.69
CA ALA A 46 52.61 -21.52 38.75
C ALA A 46 52.33 -21.87 40.24
N LEU A 47 53.34 -22.23 41.03
CA LEU A 47 53.13 -22.49 42.44
C LEU A 47 52.68 -21.24 43.20
N ARG A 48 53.21 -20.06 42.88
CA ARG A 48 52.82 -18.79 43.49
C ARG A 48 51.33 -18.53 43.25
N THR A 49 50.86 -18.81 42.03
CA THR A 49 49.45 -18.66 41.68
C THR A 49 48.55 -19.64 42.45
N TRP A 50 48.97 -20.88 42.61
CA TRP A 50 48.24 -21.90 43.36
C TRP A 50 48.17 -21.58 44.85
N VAL A 51 49.29 -21.17 45.45
CA VAL A 51 49.38 -20.76 46.86
C VAL A 51 48.50 -19.55 47.10
N LYS A 52 48.59 -18.51 46.23
CA LYS A 52 47.72 -17.34 46.32
C LYS A 52 46.22 -17.72 46.32
N LYS A 53 45.85 -18.66 45.44
CA LYS A 53 44.48 -19.15 45.35
C LYS A 53 44.07 -19.92 46.60
N ALA A 54 44.94 -20.80 47.10
CA ALA A 54 44.68 -21.58 48.33
C ALA A 54 44.56 -20.69 49.59
N GLU A 55 45.45 -19.66 49.74
CA GLU A 55 45.37 -18.68 50.81
C GLU A 55 44.06 -17.85 50.78
N THR A 56 43.61 -17.52 49.54
CA THR A 56 42.33 -16.81 49.39
C THR A 56 41.14 -17.71 49.69
N ASP A 57 41.15 -18.97 49.23
CA ASP A 57 40.11 -19.96 49.50
C ASP A 57 40.03 -20.32 51.00
N ALA A 58 41.15 -20.26 51.74
CA ALA A 58 41.21 -20.50 53.15
C ALA A 58 40.85 -19.24 54.01
N GLY A 59 40.70 -18.06 53.42
CA GLY A 59 40.41 -16.81 54.12
C GLY A 59 41.68 -16.12 54.69
N ASP A 60 42.86 -16.67 54.47
CA ASP A 60 44.13 -16.12 54.93
C ASP A 60 44.56 -14.87 54.12
N ARG A 61 43.88 -14.62 52.99
CA ARG A 61 44.14 -13.50 52.10
C ARG A 61 42.87 -12.91 51.53
N PRO A 62 42.73 -11.56 51.48
CA PRO A 62 41.56 -10.95 50.84
C PRO A 62 41.49 -11.25 49.33
N GLY A 63 40.30 -11.59 48.85
CA GLY A 63 40.03 -11.89 47.46
C GLY A 63 38.76 -12.72 47.28
N THR A 64 38.38 -12.97 46.03
CA THR A 64 37.19 -13.80 45.70
C THR A 64 37.62 -15.27 45.78
N THR A 65 36.95 -16.08 46.58
CA THR A 65 37.22 -17.53 46.65
C THR A 65 36.85 -18.22 45.32
N SER A 66 37.42 -19.42 45.13
CA SER A 66 37.09 -20.23 43.92
C SER A 66 35.58 -20.51 43.86
N SER A 67 34.97 -20.81 44.99
CA SER A 67 33.54 -21.07 45.09
C SER A 67 32.68 -19.82 44.73
N ASP A 68 33.12 -18.65 45.24
CA ASP A 68 32.41 -17.38 44.92
C ASP A 68 32.59 -17.02 43.44
N ALA A 69 33.76 -17.21 42.87
CA ALA A 69 34.01 -16.96 41.45
C ALA A 69 33.12 -17.84 40.53
N ASP A 70 33.02 -19.14 40.88
CA ASP A 70 32.15 -20.07 40.16
C ASP A 70 30.64 -19.66 40.30
N ARG A 71 30.24 -19.22 41.51
CA ARG A 71 28.90 -18.74 41.77
C ARG A 71 28.60 -17.43 41.02
N ILE A 72 29.55 -16.50 41.00
CA ILE A 72 29.41 -15.24 40.23
C ILE A 72 29.27 -15.56 38.75
N ALA A 73 30.10 -16.44 38.21
CA ALA A 73 30.01 -16.84 36.79
C ALA A 73 28.66 -17.50 36.42
N ALA A 74 28.11 -18.32 37.36
CA ALA A 74 26.79 -18.92 37.20
C ALA A 74 25.70 -17.86 37.22
N LEU A 75 25.72 -16.94 38.20
CA LEU A 75 24.76 -15.85 38.31
C LEU A 75 24.81 -14.85 37.13
N GLU A 76 26.00 -14.56 36.63
CA GLU A 76 26.14 -13.74 35.42
C GLU A 76 25.55 -14.41 34.18
N ARG A 77 25.71 -15.75 34.04
CA ARG A 77 25.08 -16.51 32.97
C ARG A 77 23.58 -16.46 33.09
N GLU A 78 23.03 -16.74 34.25
CA GLU A 78 21.59 -16.68 34.53
C GLU A 78 21.03 -15.25 34.26
N ASN A 79 21.74 -14.23 34.69
CA ASN A 79 21.33 -12.84 34.45
C ASN A 79 21.30 -12.49 32.97
N ARG A 80 22.24 -12.98 32.17
CA ARG A 80 22.20 -12.82 30.70
C ARG A 80 21.01 -13.53 30.08
N GLU A 81 20.71 -14.73 30.52
CA GLU A 81 19.56 -15.52 30.03
C GLU A 81 18.24 -14.84 30.39
N LEU A 82 18.06 -14.38 31.63
CA LEU A 82 16.89 -13.66 32.10
C LEU A 82 16.67 -12.32 31.35
N ARG A 83 17.73 -11.57 31.11
CA ARG A 83 17.67 -10.34 30.33
C ARG A 83 17.21 -10.61 28.90
N ARG A 84 17.76 -11.67 28.26
CA ARG A 84 17.34 -12.11 26.93
C ARG A 84 15.85 -12.49 26.91
N ALA A 85 15.42 -13.33 27.83
CA ALA A 85 14.00 -13.74 27.94
C ALA A 85 13.07 -12.52 28.13
N ASN A 86 13.45 -11.57 28.99
CA ASN A 86 12.69 -10.33 29.20
C ASN A 86 12.56 -9.48 27.94
N GLN A 87 13.59 -9.37 27.10
CA GLN A 87 13.52 -8.65 25.83
C GLN A 87 12.56 -9.32 24.86
N ILE A 88 12.63 -10.63 24.73
CA ILE A 88 11.71 -11.41 23.90
C ILE A 88 10.27 -11.25 24.37
N LEU A 89 10.01 -11.37 25.69
CA LEU A 89 8.68 -11.20 26.27
C LEU A 89 8.11 -9.78 26.10
N LYS A 90 8.95 -8.74 26.20
CA LYS A 90 8.52 -7.36 25.90
C LYS A 90 8.09 -7.21 24.44
N SER A 91 8.77 -7.85 23.51
CA SER A 91 8.36 -7.88 22.09
C SER A 91 7.06 -8.66 21.90
N ALA A 92 6.94 -9.79 22.62
CA ALA A 92 5.72 -10.62 22.59
C ALA A 92 4.51 -9.94 23.23
N ALA A 93 4.68 -9.03 24.19
CA ALA A 93 3.56 -8.34 24.86
C ALA A 93 2.69 -7.52 23.90
N LYS A 94 3.24 -6.96 22.82
CA LYS A 94 2.47 -6.31 21.75
C LYS A 94 1.66 -7.32 20.93
N PHE A 95 2.21 -8.49 20.75
CA PHE A 95 1.67 -9.60 19.97
C PHE A 95 0.52 -10.31 20.71
N LEU A 96 0.55 -10.33 22.05
CA LEU A 96 -0.40 -11.04 22.92
C LEU A 96 -1.64 -10.22 23.32
N ARG A 97 -1.74 -8.94 22.95
CA ARG A 97 -2.86 -8.06 23.33
C ARG A 97 -4.22 -8.38 22.71
N GLY A 98 -4.32 -9.33 21.77
CA GLY A 98 -5.58 -9.80 21.21
C GLY A 98 -6.16 -10.95 22.02
N GLY A 99 -7.38 -10.82 22.52
CA GLY A 99 -8.03 -11.77 23.46
C GLY A 99 -8.22 -13.22 22.97
N ALA A 100 -8.00 -13.53 21.69
CA ALA A 100 -7.86 -14.88 21.17
C ALA A 100 -6.36 -15.14 20.95
N GLY A 101 -5.82 -16.23 21.49
CA GLY A 101 -4.41 -16.58 21.35
C GLY A 101 -3.96 -16.56 19.87
N PRO A 102 -2.69 -16.21 19.57
CA PRO A 102 -2.21 -16.08 18.20
C PRO A 102 -2.26 -17.42 17.44
N SER A 103 -2.56 -17.36 16.15
CA SER A 103 -2.54 -18.53 15.27
C SER A 103 -1.13 -19.12 15.14
N VAL A 104 -1.01 -20.40 14.77
CA VAL A 104 0.30 -21.04 14.56
C VAL A 104 1.15 -20.26 13.54
N ALA A 105 0.56 -19.74 12.48
CA ALA A 105 1.28 -18.92 11.50
C ALA A 105 1.89 -17.67 12.14
N MET A 106 1.11 -16.94 12.94
CA MET A 106 1.61 -15.75 13.65
C MET A 106 2.72 -16.09 14.65
N LYS A 107 2.62 -17.26 15.33
CA LYS A 107 3.67 -17.73 16.25
C LYS A 107 4.98 -18.03 15.51
N VAL A 108 4.87 -18.67 14.35
CA VAL A 108 6.02 -18.95 13.46
C VAL A 108 6.67 -17.66 12.98
N ASP A 109 5.87 -16.69 12.49
CA ASP A 109 6.35 -15.38 12.03
C ASP A 109 7.07 -14.61 13.16
N PHE A 110 6.55 -14.71 14.39
CA PHE A 110 7.20 -14.09 15.55
C PHE A 110 8.58 -14.73 15.82
N VAL A 111 8.68 -16.06 15.82
CA VAL A 111 9.96 -16.77 15.99
C VAL A 111 10.92 -16.39 14.85
N ASP A 112 10.45 -16.38 13.61
CA ASP A 112 11.28 -16.03 12.44
C ASP A 112 11.84 -14.60 12.51
N SER A 113 11.06 -13.65 13.00
CA SER A 113 11.49 -12.25 13.13
C SER A 113 12.55 -12.03 14.23
N HIS A 114 12.65 -12.96 15.20
CA HIS A 114 13.58 -12.84 16.34
C HIS A 114 14.72 -13.88 16.30
N GLN A 115 14.66 -14.87 15.40
CA GLN A 115 15.65 -15.94 15.34
C GLN A 115 17.08 -15.47 15.02
N ALA A 116 17.22 -14.40 14.22
CA ALA A 116 18.52 -13.86 13.85
C ALA A 116 19.27 -13.26 15.06
N GLU A 117 18.53 -12.66 16.00
CA GLU A 117 19.09 -12.00 17.18
C GLU A 117 19.27 -12.96 18.37
N TYR A 118 18.27 -13.81 18.61
CA TYR A 118 18.25 -14.65 19.83
C TYR A 118 18.43 -16.15 19.59
N GLY A 119 18.25 -16.60 18.35
CA GLY A 119 18.17 -18.02 18.01
C GLY A 119 16.76 -18.59 18.26
N VAL A 120 16.42 -19.69 17.59
CA VAL A 120 15.08 -20.30 17.66
C VAL A 120 14.76 -20.82 19.06
N GLN A 121 15.66 -21.59 19.65
CA GLN A 121 15.41 -22.26 20.94
C GLN A 121 15.15 -21.30 22.11
N PRO A 122 15.96 -20.23 22.29
CA PRO A 122 15.67 -19.24 23.34
C PRO A 122 14.36 -18.47 23.14
N VAL A 123 13.95 -18.24 21.87
CA VAL A 123 12.66 -17.61 21.60
C VAL A 123 11.52 -18.56 21.99
N LEU A 124 11.61 -19.84 21.66
CA LEU A 124 10.59 -20.84 22.02
C LEU A 124 10.49 -20.99 23.55
N GLN A 125 11.61 -21.05 24.28
CA GLN A 125 11.64 -21.10 25.73
C GLN A 125 11.02 -19.86 26.37
N ALA A 126 11.35 -18.68 25.89
CA ALA A 126 10.78 -17.45 26.42
C ALA A 126 9.25 -17.34 26.23
N LEU A 127 8.68 -18.07 25.25
CA LEU A 127 7.24 -18.14 25.01
C LEU A 127 6.54 -19.25 25.80
N GLU A 128 7.27 -20.11 26.54
CA GLU A 128 6.68 -21.12 27.42
C GLU A 128 5.75 -20.44 28.44
N ASP A 129 4.66 -21.10 28.80
CA ASP A 129 3.64 -20.58 29.72
C ASP A 129 2.90 -19.30 29.26
N THR A 130 3.07 -18.92 27.99
CA THR A 130 2.31 -17.81 27.38
C THR A 130 1.28 -18.34 26.37
N PRO A 131 0.24 -17.55 26.01
CA PRO A 131 -0.67 -17.90 24.91
C PRO A 131 0.02 -18.06 23.54
N ALA A 132 1.26 -17.58 23.41
CA ALA A 132 2.09 -17.72 22.21
C ALA A 132 2.95 -18.99 22.22
N GLN A 133 2.89 -19.81 23.23
CA GLN A 133 3.64 -21.08 23.30
C GLN A 133 3.46 -21.92 22.04
N ILE A 134 4.58 -22.40 21.51
CA ILE A 134 4.63 -23.31 20.37
C ILE A 134 5.77 -24.32 20.57
N ALA A 135 5.48 -25.58 20.38
CA ALA A 135 6.51 -26.61 20.45
C ALA A 135 7.50 -26.49 19.28
N SER A 136 8.77 -26.79 19.53
CA SER A 136 9.81 -26.77 18.48
C SER A 136 9.45 -27.68 17.30
N SER A 137 8.87 -28.85 17.54
CA SER A 137 8.40 -29.75 16.49
C SER A 137 7.31 -29.10 15.62
N THR A 138 6.36 -28.37 16.23
CA THR A 138 5.31 -27.64 15.50
C THR A 138 5.90 -26.50 14.68
N TYR A 139 6.86 -25.77 15.21
CA TYR A 139 7.59 -24.72 14.48
C TYR A 139 8.29 -25.28 13.24
N TYR A 140 9.14 -26.31 13.42
CA TYR A 140 9.86 -26.88 12.27
C TYR A 140 8.94 -27.59 11.29
N ALA A 141 7.88 -28.27 11.75
CA ALA A 141 6.86 -28.85 10.88
C ALA A 141 6.14 -27.78 10.05
N ALA A 142 5.83 -26.61 10.64
CA ALA A 142 5.23 -25.48 9.92
C ALA A 142 6.18 -24.91 8.86
N LYS A 143 7.48 -24.83 9.17
CA LYS A 143 8.53 -24.38 8.22
C LYS A 143 8.74 -25.36 7.07
N ALA A 144 8.70 -26.65 7.34
CA ALA A 144 8.87 -27.70 6.34
C ALA A 144 7.63 -27.90 5.46
N ARG A 145 6.45 -27.49 5.95
CA ARG A 145 5.18 -27.68 5.24
C ARG A 145 5.09 -26.75 4.02
N PRO A 146 4.84 -27.29 2.82
CA PRO A 146 4.57 -26.45 1.66
C PRO A 146 3.33 -25.59 1.89
N ALA A 147 3.30 -24.40 1.26
CA ALA A 147 2.15 -23.50 1.34
C ALA A 147 0.86 -24.22 0.96
N SER A 148 -0.19 -24.04 1.75
CA SER A 148 -1.49 -24.66 1.48
C SER A 148 -2.04 -24.23 0.11
N ALA A 149 -2.92 -25.04 -0.49
CA ALA A 149 -3.59 -24.69 -1.75
C ALA A 149 -4.29 -23.32 -1.65
N ARG A 150 -4.90 -23.01 -0.50
CA ARG A 150 -5.49 -21.70 -0.23
C ARG A 150 -4.44 -20.59 -0.21
N SER A 151 -3.32 -20.76 0.48
CA SER A 151 -2.25 -19.76 0.57
C SER A 151 -1.63 -19.48 -0.80
N ARG A 152 -1.41 -20.51 -1.61
CA ARG A 152 -0.94 -20.36 -2.99
C ARG A 152 -1.94 -19.59 -3.84
N ARG A 153 -3.24 -19.94 -3.73
CA ARG A 153 -4.31 -19.24 -4.44
C ARG A 153 -4.44 -17.79 -4.00
N ASP A 154 -4.34 -17.50 -2.71
CA ASP A 154 -4.37 -16.14 -2.16
C ASP A 154 -3.17 -15.31 -2.67
N ALA A 155 -1.99 -15.89 -2.78
CA ALA A 155 -0.80 -15.22 -3.35
C ALA A 155 -0.99 -14.87 -4.85
N GLU A 156 -1.50 -15.82 -5.65
CA GLU A 156 -1.82 -15.59 -7.06
C GLU A 156 -2.85 -14.47 -7.23
N LEU A 157 -3.95 -14.53 -6.47
CA LEU A 157 -4.99 -13.51 -6.49
C LEU A 157 -4.46 -12.15 -6.06
N THR A 158 -3.62 -12.09 -5.03
CA THR A 158 -3.00 -10.85 -4.56
C THR A 158 -2.11 -10.22 -5.63
N ALA A 159 -1.33 -11.02 -6.36
CA ALA A 159 -0.52 -10.54 -7.47
C ALA A 159 -1.39 -9.94 -8.59
N MET A 160 -2.48 -10.63 -8.98
CA MET A 160 -3.45 -10.13 -9.96
C MET A 160 -4.14 -8.85 -9.49
N ILE A 161 -4.58 -8.79 -8.23
CA ILE A 161 -5.22 -7.61 -7.63
C ILE A 161 -4.27 -6.41 -7.67
N LYS A 162 -3.00 -6.58 -7.29
CA LYS A 162 -1.97 -5.52 -7.35
C LYS A 162 -1.78 -5.02 -8.78
N LYS A 163 -1.70 -5.94 -9.75
CA LYS A 163 -1.57 -5.61 -11.17
C LYS A 163 -2.77 -4.80 -11.67
N ILE A 164 -3.99 -5.28 -11.45
CA ILE A 164 -5.22 -4.57 -11.84
C ILE A 164 -5.30 -3.20 -11.18
N HIS A 165 -4.97 -3.08 -9.90
CA HIS A 165 -4.98 -1.82 -9.18
C HIS A 165 -4.01 -0.81 -9.81
N ALA A 166 -2.78 -1.23 -10.13
CA ALA A 166 -1.77 -0.39 -10.78
C ALA A 166 -2.18 0.03 -12.20
N GLU A 167 -2.69 -0.89 -13.02
CA GLU A 167 -3.19 -0.64 -14.38
C GLU A 167 -4.35 0.36 -14.40
N ASN A 168 -5.04 0.54 -13.29
CA ASN A 168 -6.20 1.41 -13.13
C ASN A 168 -5.90 2.61 -12.21
N TYR A 169 -4.74 3.24 -12.37
CA TYR A 169 -4.31 4.45 -11.65
C TYR A 169 -4.31 4.33 -10.11
N GLY A 170 -4.41 3.13 -9.56
CA GLY A 170 -4.56 2.92 -8.12
C GLY A 170 -5.92 3.38 -7.55
N VAL A 171 -6.91 3.64 -8.39
CA VAL A 171 -8.19 4.23 -7.96
C VAL A 171 -9.30 3.20 -7.69
N TYR A 172 -9.12 1.95 -8.13
CA TYR A 172 -10.15 0.94 -7.98
C TYR A 172 -10.25 0.44 -6.54
N GLY A 173 -11.45 0.53 -5.95
CA GLY A 173 -11.81 -0.21 -4.73
C GLY A 173 -12.20 -1.66 -5.03
N ALA A 174 -12.41 -2.44 -3.97
CA ALA A 174 -12.64 -3.89 -4.04
C ALA A 174 -13.76 -4.31 -5.00
N ARG A 175 -14.84 -3.50 -5.12
CA ARG A 175 -15.95 -3.82 -6.05
C ARG A 175 -15.50 -3.77 -7.50
N LYS A 176 -14.76 -2.74 -7.93
CA LYS A 176 -14.26 -2.64 -9.31
C LYS A 176 -13.17 -3.67 -9.60
N ILE A 177 -12.27 -3.93 -8.65
CA ILE A 177 -11.27 -5.00 -8.75
C ILE A 177 -11.97 -6.37 -8.92
N TRP A 178 -13.02 -6.63 -8.16
CA TRP A 178 -13.79 -7.88 -8.27
C TRP A 178 -14.43 -8.04 -9.65
N HIS A 179 -15.09 -7.00 -10.16
CA HIS A 179 -15.67 -7.01 -11.52
C HIS A 179 -14.59 -7.21 -12.59
N GLU A 180 -13.44 -6.57 -12.47
CA GLU A 180 -12.33 -6.73 -13.40
C GLU A 180 -11.74 -8.15 -13.39
N LEU A 181 -11.63 -8.78 -12.20
CA LEU A 181 -11.24 -10.19 -12.08
C LEU A 181 -12.25 -11.11 -12.80
N LEU A 182 -13.55 -10.87 -12.61
CA LEU A 182 -14.59 -11.63 -13.30
C LEU A 182 -14.49 -11.48 -14.83
N ARG A 183 -14.24 -10.25 -15.33
CA ARG A 183 -14.03 -9.98 -16.77
C ARG A 183 -12.82 -10.72 -17.33
N ARG A 184 -11.77 -10.91 -16.53
CA ARG A 184 -10.58 -11.73 -16.87
C ARG A 184 -10.79 -13.24 -16.67
N GLY A 185 -12.02 -13.70 -16.41
CA GLY A 185 -12.36 -15.10 -16.21
C GLY A 185 -11.98 -15.66 -14.84
N VAL A 186 -11.54 -14.81 -13.89
CA VAL A 186 -11.14 -15.24 -12.54
C VAL A 186 -12.31 -15.21 -11.60
N ARG A 187 -12.89 -16.38 -11.33
CA ARG A 187 -13.99 -16.51 -10.35
C ARG A 187 -13.47 -16.46 -8.93
N VAL A 188 -13.93 -15.50 -8.16
CA VAL A 188 -13.56 -15.26 -6.76
C VAL A 188 -14.70 -14.55 -6.01
N ALA A 189 -14.89 -14.85 -4.74
CA ALA A 189 -15.87 -14.14 -3.91
C ALA A 189 -15.37 -12.70 -3.60
N ARG A 190 -16.31 -11.74 -3.62
CA ARG A 190 -15.97 -10.33 -3.33
C ARG A 190 -15.31 -10.15 -1.97
N CYS A 191 -15.78 -10.85 -0.93
CA CYS A 191 -15.18 -10.81 0.41
C CYS A 191 -13.72 -11.25 0.43
N THR A 192 -13.32 -12.21 -0.43
CA THR A 192 -11.91 -12.61 -0.59
C THR A 192 -11.10 -11.44 -1.16
N VAL A 193 -11.60 -10.75 -2.18
CA VAL A 193 -10.94 -9.56 -2.76
C VAL A 193 -10.79 -8.45 -1.72
N GLU A 194 -11.84 -8.19 -0.94
CA GLU A 194 -11.82 -7.19 0.15
C GLU A 194 -10.77 -7.54 1.22
N ARG A 195 -10.67 -8.80 1.61
CA ARG A 195 -9.67 -9.29 2.55
C ARG A 195 -8.25 -9.12 2.00
N LEU A 196 -7.98 -9.63 0.79
CA LEU A 196 -6.66 -9.58 0.18
C LEU A 196 -6.19 -8.15 -0.10
N MET A 197 -7.09 -7.26 -0.52
CA MET A 197 -6.76 -5.83 -0.68
C MET A 197 -6.38 -5.19 0.66
N ARG A 198 -7.11 -5.51 1.75
CA ARG A 198 -6.81 -5.00 3.09
C ARG A 198 -5.44 -5.51 3.58
N GLU A 199 -5.17 -6.79 3.41
CA GLU A 199 -3.89 -7.42 3.75
C GLU A 199 -2.73 -6.83 2.95
N ALA A 200 -2.96 -6.50 1.68
CA ALA A 200 -1.99 -5.85 0.80
C ALA A 200 -1.87 -4.32 0.99
N GLY A 201 -2.65 -3.71 1.88
CA GLY A 201 -2.68 -2.26 2.10
C GLY A 201 -3.29 -1.46 0.94
N LEU A 202 -4.01 -2.10 0.02
CA LEU A 202 -4.62 -1.45 -1.14
C LEU A 202 -5.98 -0.86 -0.79
N ARG A 203 -6.22 0.36 -1.28
CA ARG A 203 -7.49 1.07 -1.10
C ARG A 203 -7.94 1.71 -2.41
N GLY A 204 -9.25 1.81 -2.61
CA GLY A 204 -9.81 2.65 -3.67
C GLY A 204 -9.72 4.12 -3.31
N LEU A 205 -9.70 4.96 -4.33
CA LEU A 205 -9.71 6.40 -4.14
C LEU A 205 -11.07 6.86 -3.61
N LEU A 206 -11.06 7.62 -2.51
CA LEU A 206 -12.24 8.31 -1.99
C LEU A 206 -12.30 9.73 -2.58
N ARG A 207 -13.49 10.16 -2.98
CA ARG A 207 -13.71 11.54 -3.42
C ARG A 207 -13.82 12.44 -2.20
N ASP A 208 -12.99 13.48 -2.13
CA ASP A 208 -13.18 14.56 -1.16
C ASP A 208 -14.29 15.49 -1.63
N LYS A 209 -15.07 16.03 -0.68
CA LYS A 209 -16.00 17.11 -0.96
C LYS A 209 -15.19 18.39 -1.26
N SER A 210 -15.15 18.80 -2.54
CA SER A 210 -14.52 20.08 -2.92
C SER A 210 -15.45 21.26 -2.58
N PRO A 211 -14.92 22.40 -2.08
CA PRO A 211 -15.71 23.61 -1.90
C PRO A 211 -16.19 24.16 -3.25
N ARG A 212 -17.40 24.76 -3.27
CA ARG A 212 -17.98 25.41 -4.46
C ARG A 212 -17.20 26.69 -4.79
N THR A 213 -16.78 26.87 -6.06
CA THR A 213 -15.96 27.98 -6.51
C THR A 213 -16.58 28.84 -7.63
N THR A 214 -17.82 28.58 -8.07
CA THR A 214 -18.48 29.29 -9.18
C THR A 214 -19.22 30.54 -8.71
N LYS A 215 -18.97 31.70 -9.37
CA LYS A 215 -19.74 32.95 -9.23
C LYS A 215 -20.69 33.12 -10.42
N PRO A 216 -21.99 33.47 -10.24
CA PRO A 216 -22.95 33.66 -11.33
C PRO A 216 -22.69 34.94 -12.12
N ALA A 217 -22.87 34.89 -13.45
CA ALA A 217 -22.83 36.09 -14.34
C ALA A 217 -24.19 36.75 -14.54
N ALA A 218 -24.21 38.02 -14.97
CA ALA A 218 -25.40 38.85 -15.14
C ALA A 218 -26.28 38.45 -16.35
N GLU A 219 -27.51 39.00 -16.40
CA GLU A 219 -28.59 38.57 -17.26
C GLU A 219 -28.64 39.26 -18.64
N THR A 220 -28.54 38.46 -19.73
CA THR A 220 -28.78 38.88 -21.13
C THR A 220 -29.32 37.71 -21.96
N ASP A 221 -29.90 37.92 -23.20
CA ASP A 221 -30.56 36.94 -24.07
C ASP A 221 -30.08 35.49 -24.04
N ARG A 222 -31.01 34.53 -23.87
CA ARG A 222 -30.67 33.17 -23.47
C ARG A 222 -31.35 32.10 -24.32
N PRO A 223 -30.62 30.99 -24.68
CA PRO A 223 -31.24 29.72 -25.02
C PRO A 223 -32.05 29.21 -23.82
N ARG A 224 -33.19 28.54 -24.12
CA ARG A 224 -34.05 27.94 -23.09
C ARG A 224 -33.38 26.70 -22.49
N ASP A 225 -33.61 26.43 -21.19
CA ASP A 225 -33.30 25.14 -20.59
C ASP A 225 -34.27 24.07 -21.16
N LEU A 226 -33.71 23.17 -21.99
CA LEU A 226 -34.45 22.07 -22.61
C LEU A 226 -34.35 20.79 -21.77
N VAL A 227 -33.41 20.70 -20.85
CA VAL A 227 -33.12 19.48 -20.07
C VAL A 227 -34.00 19.37 -18.84
N LYS A 228 -34.40 20.49 -18.25
CA LYS A 228 -35.31 20.55 -17.07
C LYS A 228 -34.94 19.55 -15.96
N ARG A 229 -33.62 19.37 -15.72
CA ARG A 229 -33.04 18.41 -14.77
C ARG A 229 -33.22 16.92 -15.14
N ASP A 230 -33.73 16.61 -16.30
CA ASP A 230 -33.79 15.24 -16.80
C ASP A 230 -32.53 14.94 -17.63
N PHE A 231 -31.47 14.44 -16.97
CA PHE A 231 -30.25 14.02 -17.60
C PHE A 231 -30.31 12.54 -17.99
N THR A 232 -31.42 12.15 -18.63
CA THR A 232 -31.57 10.81 -19.22
C THR A 232 -31.50 10.88 -20.73
N ALA A 233 -30.94 9.87 -21.34
CA ALA A 233 -30.90 9.69 -22.78
C ALA A 233 -31.16 8.22 -23.08
N ALA A 234 -31.97 7.93 -24.13
CA ALA A 234 -32.29 6.58 -24.53
C ALA A 234 -31.20 5.95 -25.44
N GLY A 235 -30.27 6.75 -25.93
CA GLY A 235 -29.17 6.33 -26.78
C GLY A 235 -28.06 7.38 -26.89
N PRO A 236 -26.93 7.01 -27.48
CA PRO A 236 -25.82 7.93 -27.71
C PRO A 236 -26.22 9.12 -28.59
N ASN A 237 -25.54 10.24 -28.41
CA ASN A 237 -25.71 11.48 -29.22
C ASN A 237 -27.08 12.13 -29.15
N GLN A 238 -27.86 11.87 -28.09
CA GLN A 238 -29.12 12.58 -27.85
C GLN A 238 -28.95 13.80 -26.94
N LEU A 239 -28.08 13.66 -25.94
CA LEU A 239 -27.78 14.74 -25.00
C LEU A 239 -26.29 14.73 -24.65
N TRP A 240 -25.62 15.85 -24.90
CA TRP A 240 -24.28 16.10 -24.42
C TRP A 240 -24.30 17.17 -23.33
N VAL A 241 -23.42 17.03 -22.35
CA VAL A 241 -23.14 18.03 -21.33
C VAL A 241 -21.69 18.48 -21.43
N ALA A 242 -21.47 19.79 -21.24
CA ALA A 242 -20.12 20.35 -21.27
C ALA A 242 -19.84 21.16 -20.00
N ASP A 243 -18.59 21.11 -19.56
CA ASP A 243 -18.13 21.90 -18.43
C ASP A 243 -16.63 22.18 -18.53
N LEU A 244 -16.21 23.20 -17.80
CA LEU A 244 -14.84 23.67 -17.72
C LEU A 244 -14.27 23.43 -16.32
N THR A 245 -13.00 23.09 -16.26
CA THR A 245 -12.32 22.98 -14.99
C THR A 245 -10.90 23.58 -15.09
N TYR A 246 -10.24 23.74 -13.97
CA TYR A 246 -8.87 24.28 -13.92
C TYR A 246 -7.99 23.45 -13.00
N VAL A 247 -6.71 23.44 -13.35
CA VAL A 247 -5.64 22.70 -12.67
C VAL A 247 -4.48 23.66 -12.39
N ARG A 248 -3.97 23.63 -11.16
CA ARG A 248 -2.76 24.36 -10.80
C ARG A 248 -1.54 23.55 -11.24
N THR A 249 -0.67 24.20 -12.00
CA THR A 249 0.65 23.67 -12.40
C THR A 249 1.78 24.54 -11.83
N ALA A 250 3.03 24.10 -12.01
CA ALA A 250 4.20 24.86 -11.55
C ALA A 250 4.34 26.23 -12.24
N VAL A 251 3.88 26.33 -13.50
CA VAL A 251 3.98 27.55 -14.31
C VAL A 251 2.68 28.38 -14.37
N GLY A 252 1.64 27.97 -13.66
CA GLY A 252 0.38 28.73 -13.61
C GLY A 252 -0.86 27.84 -13.71
N TRP A 253 -1.99 28.46 -14.09
CA TRP A 253 -3.25 27.75 -14.26
C TRP A 253 -3.36 27.18 -15.67
N VAL A 254 -3.82 25.94 -15.76
CA VAL A 254 -4.24 25.29 -17.00
C VAL A 254 -5.72 24.97 -16.88
N TYR A 255 -6.45 25.25 -17.94
CA TYR A 255 -7.90 25.05 -18.04
C TYR A 255 -8.17 23.83 -18.91
N ALA A 256 -9.20 23.06 -18.57
CA ALA A 256 -9.64 21.91 -19.33
C ALA A 256 -11.15 22.01 -19.61
N ALA A 257 -11.53 21.81 -20.86
CA ALA A 257 -12.92 21.70 -21.32
C ALA A 257 -13.22 20.24 -21.67
N PHE A 258 -14.40 19.78 -21.29
CA PHE A 258 -14.87 18.43 -21.59
C PHE A 258 -16.28 18.46 -22.13
N VAL A 259 -16.56 17.59 -23.11
CA VAL A 259 -17.90 17.29 -23.64
C VAL A 259 -18.17 15.82 -23.38
N LEU A 260 -19.24 15.53 -22.67
CA LEU A 260 -19.65 14.23 -22.20
C LEU A 260 -20.98 13.81 -22.83
N ASP A 261 -21.05 12.61 -23.40
CA ASP A 261 -22.32 11.98 -23.79
C ASP A 261 -23.05 11.45 -22.55
N VAL A 262 -24.30 11.88 -22.37
CA VAL A 262 -25.07 11.57 -21.16
C VAL A 262 -25.44 10.10 -21.08
N TYR A 263 -25.74 9.46 -22.22
CA TYR A 263 -26.10 8.04 -22.27
C TYR A 263 -24.95 7.13 -21.86
N SER A 264 -23.83 7.31 -22.52
CA SER A 264 -22.68 6.39 -22.37
C SER A 264 -21.67 6.84 -21.33
N ARG A 265 -21.77 8.07 -20.84
CA ARG A 265 -20.73 8.71 -20.00
C ARG A 265 -19.40 8.89 -20.73
N MET A 266 -19.35 8.69 -22.04
CA MET A 266 -18.15 8.84 -22.84
C MET A 266 -17.72 10.30 -22.95
N ILE A 267 -16.44 10.58 -22.80
CA ILE A 267 -15.86 11.88 -23.16
C ILE A 267 -15.68 11.89 -24.67
N VAL A 268 -16.55 12.63 -25.34
CA VAL A 268 -16.57 12.71 -26.80
C VAL A 268 -15.65 13.80 -27.35
N GLY A 269 -15.42 14.86 -26.57
CA GLY A 269 -14.47 15.92 -26.91
C GLY A 269 -13.84 16.52 -25.65
N TRP A 270 -12.64 17.04 -25.80
CA TRP A 270 -11.92 17.72 -24.73
C TRP A 270 -10.80 18.59 -25.30
N GLN A 271 -10.37 19.58 -24.50
CA GLN A 271 -9.22 20.45 -24.80
C GLN A 271 -8.61 20.94 -23.51
N VAL A 272 -7.29 21.16 -23.48
CA VAL A 272 -6.59 21.87 -22.41
C VAL A 272 -5.85 23.08 -22.96
N ALA A 273 -5.80 24.19 -22.19
CA ALA A 273 -5.14 25.42 -22.59
C ALA A 273 -4.68 26.23 -21.38
N THR A 274 -3.76 27.15 -21.59
CA THR A 274 -3.29 28.10 -20.57
C THR A 274 -4.23 29.27 -20.36
N SER A 275 -5.26 29.42 -21.21
CA SER A 275 -6.22 30.52 -21.16
C SER A 275 -7.67 30.04 -21.20
N LEU A 276 -8.56 30.79 -20.56
CA LEU A 276 -10.01 30.51 -20.46
C LEU A 276 -10.79 31.27 -21.56
N TYR A 277 -10.28 31.30 -22.80
CA TYR A 277 -11.01 31.93 -23.91
C TYR A 277 -12.05 30.98 -24.52
N THR A 278 -12.97 31.56 -25.30
CA THR A 278 -14.04 30.80 -26.00
C THR A 278 -13.48 29.65 -26.85
N ASP A 279 -12.30 29.81 -27.41
CA ASP A 279 -11.66 28.79 -28.25
C ASP A 279 -11.41 27.47 -27.51
N LEU A 280 -11.15 27.49 -26.20
CA LEU A 280 -10.99 26.27 -25.39
C LEU A 280 -12.26 25.38 -25.44
N ALA A 281 -13.42 25.96 -25.15
CA ALA A 281 -14.69 25.24 -25.21
C ALA A 281 -15.09 24.86 -26.64
N LEU A 282 -14.81 25.77 -27.60
CA LEU A 282 -15.11 25.56 -29.00
C LEU A 282 -14.28 24.42 -29.61
N ASP A 283 -13.01 24.29 -29.27
CA ASP A 283 -12.13 23.23 -29.78
C ASP A 283 -12.51 21.86 -29.18
N ALA A 284 -12.91 21.82 -27.92
CA ALA A 284 -13.49 20.60 -27.31
C ALA A 284 -14.78 20.17 -28.06
N LEU A 285 -15.65 21.14 -28.37
CA LEU A 285 -16.87 20.87 -29.17
C LEU A 285 -16.57 20.43 -30.58
N LYS A 286 -15.63 21.07 -31.30
CA LYS A 286 -15.20 20.68 -32.65
C LYS A 286 -14.66 19.25 -32.66
N MET A 287 -13.84 18.87 -31.68
CA MET A 287 -13.35 17.51 -31.50
C MET A 287 -14.51 16.53 -31.33
N ALA A 288 -15.50 16.85 -30.49
CA ALA A 288 -16.67 15.99 -30.26
C ALA A 288 -17.47 15.75 -31.53
N ILE A 289 -17.81 16.83 -32.24
CA ILE A 289 -18.55 16.75 -33.51
C ILE A 289 -17.78 15.95 -34.56
N TRP A 290 -16.49 16.30 -34.78
CA TRP A 290 -15.64 15.62 -35.75
C TRP A 290 -15.54 14.13 -35.47
N ARG A 291 -15.29 13.77 -34.20
CA ARG A 291 -15.17 12.36 -33.80
C ARG A 291 -16.44 11.56 -34.08
N ARG A 292 -17.60 12.12 -33.73
CA ARG A 292 -18.87 11.43 -33.94
C ARG A 292 -19.27 11.36 -35.42
N GLN A 293 -19.07 12.43 -36.18
CA GLN A 293 -19.32 12.41 -37.61
C GLN A 293 -18.42 11.40 -38.37
N ASN A 294 -17.13 11.31 -37.99
CA ASN A 294 -16.23 10.30 -38.56
C ASN A 294 -16.61 8.85 -38.20
N GLN A 295 -17.36 8.67 -37.11
CA GLN A 295 -17.95 7.38 -36.74
C GLN A 295 -19.29 7.11 -37.45
N GLY A 296 -19.72 8.00 -38.34
CA GLY A 296 -20.99 7.90 -39.07
C GLY A 296 -22.22 8.25 -38.24
N ALA A 297 -22.05 8.94 -37.10
CA ALA A 297 -23.17 9.35 -36.28
C ALA A 297 -23.88 10.57 -36.87
N ASP A 298 -25.22 10.50 -36.89
CA ASP A 298 -26.06 11.66 -37.13
C ASP A 298 -26.21 12.45 -35.81
N LEU A 299 -25.96 13.75 -35.86
CA LEU A 299 -26.11 14.68 -34.72
C LEU A 299 -27.34 15.56 -34.83
N GLY A 300 -28.21 15.30 -35.82
CA GLY A 300 -29.47 16.00 -35.97
C GLY A 300 -30.38 15.83 -34.72
N GLY A 301 -30.75 16.96 -34.10
CA GLY A 301 -31.56 16.95 -32.89
C GLY A 301 -30.79 16.68 -31.58
N LEU A 302 -29.45 16.52 -31.63
CA LEU A 302 -28.64 16.49 -30.42
C LEU A 302 -28.87 17.73 -29.55
N VAL A 303 -29.19 17.54 -28.30
CA VAL A 303 -29.22 18.63 -27.30
C VAL A 303 -27.83 18.76 -26.66
N HIS A 304 -27.22 19.93 -26.79
CA HIS A 304 -25.97 20.26 -26.11
C HIS A 304 -26.24 21.19 -24.94
N HIS A 305 -26.07 20.69 -23.75
CA HIS A 305 -26.30 21.43 -22.50
C HIS A 305 -25.01 21.86 -21.85
N SER A 306 -24.93 23.12 -21.43
CA SER A 306 -23.78 23.68 -20.72
C SER A 306 -24.23 24.59 -19.58
N ASP A 307 -23.27 24.94 -18.71
CA ASP A 307 -23.46 26.00 -17.74
C ASP A 307 -23.61 27.38 -18.43
N ARG A 308 -23.79 28.43 -17.63
CA ARG A 308 -23.92 29.81 -18.12
C ARG A 308 -22.60 30.52 -18.43
N GLY A 309 -21.53 29.78 -18.56
CA GLY A 309 -20.22 30.35 -18.88
C GLY A 309 -20.26 31.20 -20.16
N VAL A 310 -19.56 32.34 -20.15
CA VAL A 310 -19.44 33.26 -21.29
C VAL A 310 -18.93 32.52 -22.54
N GLN A 311 -18.12 31.52 -22.37
CA GLN A 311 -17.50 30.72 -23.42
C GLN A 311 -18.53 29.97 -24.27
N TYR A 312 -19.57 29.45 -23.65
CA TYR A 312 -20.63 28.69 -24.30
C TYR A 312 -21.68 29.59 -25.00
N ARG A 313 -21.67 30.88 -24.68
CA ARG A 313 -22.62 31.88 -25.24
C ARG A 313 -22.03 32.64 -26.43
N ALA A 314 -20.78 32.38 -26.78
CA ALA A 314 -20.15 33.02 -27.90
C ALA A 314 -20.84 32.62 -29.22
N ILE A 315 -21.02 33.60 -30.12
CA ILE A 315 -21.69 33.40 -31.42
C ILE A 315 -21.04 32.23 -32.20
N ARG A 316 -19.72 32.14 -32.22
CA ARG A 316 -18.96 31.06 -32.88
C ARG A 316 -19.30 29.66 -32.33
N TYR A 317 -19.57 29.56 -31.02
CA TYR A 317 -19.96 28.31 -30.38
C TYR A 317 -21.35 27.87 -30.79
N SER A 318 -22.32 28.81 -30.76
CA SER A 318 -23.71 28.56 -31.16
C SER A 318 -23.82 28.25 -32.66
N GLN A 319 -23.07 28.95 -33.52
CA GLN A 319 -22.97 28.67 -34.94
C GLN A 319 -22.46 27.23 -35.21
N ARG A 320 -21.42 26.79 -34.49
CA ARG A 320 -20.86 25.46 -34.67
C ARG A 320 -21.84 24.35 -34.28
N LEU A 321 -22.65 24.56 -33.25
CA LEU A 321 -23.75 23.66 -32.89
C LEU A 321 -24.80 23.59 -33.99
N ALA A 322 -25.26 24.75 -34.49
CA ALA A 322 -26.27 24.84 -35.57
C ALA A 322 -25.78 24.16 -36.85
N GLU A 323 -24.52 24.34 -37.25
CA GLU A 323 -23.91 23.68 -38.41
C GLU A 323 -23.94 22.14 -38.29
N ALA A 324 -23.83 21.61 -37.05
CA ALA A 324 -23.94 20.19 -36.76
C ALA A 324 -25.38 19.69 -36.61
N GLY A 325 -26.40 20.55 -36.74
CA GLY A 325 -27.80 20.21 -36.50
C GLY A 325 -28.16 20.05 -35.01
N ALA A 326 -27.26 20.45 -34.11
CA ALA A 326 -27.46 20.36 -32.67
C ALA A 326 -28.14 21.60 -32.09
N VAL A 327 -28.90 21.40 -31.00
CA VAL A 327 -29.64 22.44 -30.31
C VAL A 327 -28.91 22.82 -29.00
N ALA A 328 -28.66 24.11 -28.82
CA ALA A 328 -28.09 24.63 -27.59
C ALA A 328 -29.12 24.68 -26.46
N SER A 329 -28.74 24.19 -25.29
CA SER A 329 -29.48 24.30 -24.03
C SER A 329 -28.57 24.88 -22.95
N VAL A 330 -29.09 25.76 -22.12
CA VAL A 330 -28.33 26.43 -21.05
C VAL A 330 -29.10 26.31 -19.73
N GLY A 331 -28.42 25.90 -18.67
CA GLY A 331 -29.01 25.70 -17.34
C GLY A 331 -29.63 26.93 -16.71
N SER A 332 -30.44 26.77 -15.67
CA SER A 332 -31.15 27.84 -14.93
C SER A 332 -30.19 28.64 -14.00
N LYS A 333 -30.66 29.80 -13.50
CA LYS A 333 -29.78 30.71 -12.70
C LYS A 333 -29.50 30.15 -11.30
N GLY A 334 -28.23 29.88 -10.99
CA GLY A 334 -27.78 29.55 -9.64
C GLY A 334 -28.06 28.12 -9.19
N ASP A 335 -28.52 27.24 -10.10
CA ASP A 335 -28.78 25.86 -9.78
C ASP A 335 -27.61 24.95 -10.22
N SER A 336 -26.85 24.47 -9.26
CA SER A 336 -25.72 23.54 -9.47
C SER A 336 -26.18 22.12 -9.87
N PHE A 337 -27.46 21.83 -9.85
CA PHE A 337 -28.00 20.54 -10.30
C PHE A 337 -28.17 20.47 -11.83
N ASP A 338 -28.17 21.63 -12.49
CA ASP A 338 -28.37 21.73 -13.94
C ASP A 338 -27.20 21.18 -14.77
N ASN A 339 -26.00 20.93 -14.18
CA ASN A 339 -24.86 20.34 -14.87
C ASN A 339 -24.15 19.27 -14.00
N ALA A 340 -24.90 18.64 -13.10
CA ALA A 340 -24.36 17.72 -12.08
C ALA A 340 -23.52 16.58 -12.66
N MET A 341 -23.80 16.12 -13.88
CA MET A 341 -23.05 15.06 -14.53
C MET A 341 -21.66 15.50 -14.98
N ALA A 342 -21.56 16.66 -15.60
CA ALA A 342 -20.27 17.22 -16.02
C ALA A 342 -19.43 17.62 -14.80
N GLU A 343 -20.05 18.20 -13.76
CA GLU A 343 -19.37 18.46 -12.47
C GLU A 343 -18.87 17.17 -11.80
N ALA A 344 -19.66 16.09 -11.84
CA ALA A 344 -19.26 14.79 -11.32
C ALA A 344 -18.06 14.22 -12.07
N PHE A 345 -18.01 14.39 -13.41
CA PHE A 345 -16.84 14.02 -14.20
C PHE A 345 -15.61 14.87 -13.83
N ASN A 346 -15.76 16.19 -13.74
CA ASN A 346 -14.66 17.07 -13.33
C ASN A 346 -14.11 16.70 -11.95
N SER A 347 -14.97 16.30 -11.02
CA SER A 347 -14.55 15.78 -9.71
C SER A 347 -13.76 14.48 -9.83
N LEU A 348 -14.16 13.57 -10.72
CA LEU A 348 -13.41 12.33 -11.03
C LEU A 348 -12.05 12.64 -11.64
N TYR A 349 -12.00 13.44 -12.68
CA TYR A 349 -10.77 13.86 -13.33
C TYR A 349 -9.78 14.47 -12.34
N LYS A 350 -10.26 15.39 -11.49
CA LYS A 350 -9.42 15.99 -10.43
C LYS A 350 -8.94 14.96 -9.41
N ALA A 351 -9.78 14.01 -9.01
CA ALA A 351 -9.40 13.01 -8.01
C ALA A 351 -8.50 11.92 -8.59
N GLU A 352 -8.89 11.34 -9.73
CA GLU A 352 -8.26 10.15 -10.29
C GLU A 352 -6.97 10.46 -11.06
N LEU A 353 -6.86 11.65 -11.69
CA LEU A 353 -5.70 12.08 -12.41
C LEU A 353 -4.96 13.21 -11.70
N VAL A 354 -5.59 14.38 -11.58
CA VAL A 354 -4.90 15.61 -11.22
C VAL A 354 -4.23 15.53 -9.86
N ARG A 355 -4.95 15.14 -8.82
CA ARG A 355 -4.43 15.01 -7.44
C ARG A 355 -3.61 13.74 -7.23
N ASN A 356 -3.89 12.70 -7.99
CA ASN A 356 -3.23 11.41 -7.87
C ASN A 356 -1.80 11.41 -8.45
N LYS A 357 -1.55 12.21 -9.51
CA LYS A 357 -0.25 12.30 -10.20
C LYS A 357 0.46 13.64 -10.02
N ASN A 358 -0.05 14.55 -9.17
CA ASN A 358 0.61 15.84 -8.85
C ASN A 358 2.06 15.63 -8.34
N PRO A 359 3.02 16.56 -8.61
CA PRO A 359 2.85 17.90 -9.19
C PRO A 359 2.92 17.94 -10.73
N TRP A 360 2.20 18.91 -11.33
CA TRP A 360 2.18 19.13 -12.78
C TRP A 360 3.16 20.25 -13.15
N ARG A 361 4.01 20.00 -14.16
CA ARG A 361 5.02 20.98 -14.62
C ARG A 361 4.39 22.13 -15.41
N GLY A 362 3.49 21.80 -16.34
CA GLY A 362 2.83 22.79 -17.20
C GLY A 362 1.74 22.17 -18.08
N LEU A 363 1.45 22.86 -19.20
CA LEU A 363 0.42 22.45 -20.16
C LEU A 363 0.70 21.09 -20.76
N ASP A 364 1.86 20.90 -21.38
CA ASP A 364 2.20 19.69 -22.15
C ASP A 364 2.16 18.41 -21.29
N ASP A 365 2.63 18.53 -20.06
CA ASP A 365 2.64 17.45 -19.07
C ASP A 365 1.20 17.04 -18.69
N LEU A 366 0.32 18.03 -18.46
CA LEU A 366 -1.07 17.79 -18.15
C LEU A 366 -1.85 17.30 -19.37
N GLU A 367 -1.57 17.82 -20.57
CA GLU A 367 -2.22 17.45 -21.81
C GLU A 367 -1.96 15.98 -22.14
N MET A 368 -0.69 15.55 -22.15
CA MET A 368 -0.33 14.15 -22.39
C MET A 368 -1.00 13.21 -21.39
N ALA A 369 -0.97 13.55 -20.10
CA ALA A 369 -1.65 12.74 -19.08
C ALA A 369 -3.17 12.74 -19.25
N THR A 370 -3.77 13.81 -19.77
CA THR A 370 -5.20 13.89 -20.07
C THR A 370 -5.57 13.00 -21.25
N VAL A 371 -4.74 12.95 -22.33
CA VAL A 371 -4.92 11.99 -23.44
C VAL A 371 -5.01 10.56 -22.90
N GLU A 372 -4.02 10.15 -22.12
CA GLU A 372 -3.96 8.79 -21.54
C GLU A 372 -5.16 8.50 -20.60
N TYR A 373 -5.54 9.49 -19.80
CA TYR A 373 -6.67 9.36 -18.87
C TYR A 373 -7.99 9.22 -19.61
N ILE A 374 -8.24 10.02 -20.66
CA ILE A 374 -9.47 9.96 -21.45
C ILE A 374 -9.55 8.64 -22.23
N ASP A 375 -8.44 8.16 -22.78
CA ASP A 375 -8.40 6.83 -23.39
C ASP A 375 -8.78 5.75 -22.37
N TRP A 376 -8.12 5.75 -21.21
CA TRP A 376 -8.43 4.81 -20.14
C TRP A 376 -9.87 4.95 -19.65
N TYR A 377 -10.36 6.17 -19.45
CA TYR A 377 -11.72 6.46 -18.99
C TYR A 377 -12.77 5.91 -19.93
N ASN A 378 -12.59 6.13 -21.24
CA ASN A 378 -13.56 5.71 -22.26
C ASN A 378 -13.50 4.20 -22.58
N ASN A 379 -12.31 3.61 -22.60
CA ASN A 379 -12.10 2.26 -23.14
C ASN A 379 -11.83 1.19 -22.08
N ARG A 380 -11.44 1.58 -20.85
CA ARG A 380 -11.01 0.60 -19.83
C ARG A 380 -11.65 0.81 -18.45
N ARG A 381 -11.97 2.05 -18.09
CA ARG A 381 -12.52 2.36 -16.78
C ARG A 381 -13.92 1.79 -16.60
N LEU A 382 -14.10 0.95 -15.56
CA LEU A 382 -15.40 0.41 -15.20
C LEU A 382 -16.30 1.47 -14.54
N HIS A 383 -17.54 1.58 -15.01
CA HIS A 383 -18.55 2.49 -14.48
C HIS A 383 -19.69 1.73 -13.81
N GLY A 384 -19.93 1.99 -12.53
CA GLY A 384 -20.98 1.28 -11.76
C GLY A 384 -22.38 1.50 -12.32
N GLU A 385 -22.66 2.70 -12.82
CA GLU A 385 -23.97 3.06 -13.41
C GLU A 385 -24.19 2.43 -14.79
N LEU A 386 -23.14 2.03 -15.47
CA LEU A 386 -23.18 1.32 -16.75
C LEU A 386 -23.07 -0.22 -16.59
N GLY A 387 -23.29 -0.76 -15.37
CA GLY A 387 -23.18 -2.20 -15.15
C GLY A 387 -21.73 -2.71 -15.08
N TYR A 388 -20.78 -1.86 -14.70
CA TYR A 388 -19.34 -2.15 -14.63
C TYR A 388 -18.70 -2.51 -15.98
N VAL A 389 -19.11 -1.78 -17.00
CA VAL A 389 -18.45 -1.76 -18.32
C VAL A 389 -17.90 -0.36 -18.62
N PRO A 390 -16.89 -0.26 -19.51
CA PRO A 390 -16.43 1.02 -20.03
C PRO A 390 -17.47 1.71 -20.93
N PRO A 391 -17.44 3.07 -21.05
CA PRO A 391 -18.31 3.83 -21.95
C PRO A 391 -18.36 3.29 -23.39
N ALA A 392 -17.21 2.99 -23.99
CA ALA A 392 -17.15 2.48 -25.37
C ALA A 392 -17.82 1.12 -25.52
N GLU A 393 -17.64 0.23 -24.54
CA GLU A 393 -18.31 -1.08 -24.53
C GLU A 393 -19.83 -0.93 -24.35
N HIS A 394 -20.27 0.01 -23.53
CA HIS A 394 -21.68 0.30 -23.32
C HIS A 394 -22.36 0.77 -24.62
N GLU A 395 -21.72 1.64 -25.40
CA GLU A 395 -22.21 2.06 -26.72
C GLU A 395 -22.23 0.89 -27.73
N ALA A 396 -21.19 0.07 -27.73
CA ALA A 396 -21.14 -1.11 -28.60
C ALA A 396 -22.28 -2.10 -28.31
N LEU A 397 -22.58 -2.35 -27.03
CA LEU A 397 -23.69 -3.19 -26.62
C LEU A 397 -25.04 -2.60 -27.05
N HIS A 398 -25.22 -1.29 -26.94
CA HIS A 398 -26.43 -0.60 -27.41
C HIS A 398 -26.61 -0.76 -28.92
N ALA A 399 -25.54 -0.56 -29.72
CA ALA A 399 -25.57 -0.72 -31.16
C ALA A 399 -25.95 -2.15 -31.59
N MET A 400 -25.38 -3.17 -30.92
CA MET A 400 -25.72 -4.58 -31.16
C MET A 400 -27.20 -4.87 -30.85
N THR A 401 -27.72 -4.36 -29.74
CA THR A 401 -29.11 -4.57 -29.35
C THR A 401 -30.06 -3.95 -30.37
N ARG A 402 -29.78 -2.75 -30.88
CA ARG A 402 -30.58 -2.09 -31.91
C ARG A 402 -30.52 -2.86 -33.26
N ALA A 403 -29.36 -3.38 -33.64
CA ALA A 403 -29.27 -4.16 -34.87
C ALA A 403 -30.10 -5.44 -34.85
N VAL A 404 -30.26 -6.07 -33.69
CA VAL A 404 -31.10 -7.27 -33.52
C VAL A 404 -32.61 -6.94 -33.52
N THR A 405 -32.97 -5.74 -33.07
CA THR A 405 -34.40 -5.33 -32.96
C THR A 405 -34.99 -4.74 -34.23
N VAL A 406 -34.20 -4.43 -35.26
CA VAL A 406 -34.69 -4.00 -36.57
C VAL A 406 -35.10 -5.23 -37.38
N PRO A 407 -36.42 -5.45 -37.66
CA PRO A 407 -36.83 -6.56 -38.52
C PRO A 407 -36.19 -6.39 -39.91
N LEU A 408 -35.61 -7.45 -40.43
CA LEU A 408 -35.26 -7.53 -41.87
C LEU A 408 -36.52 -7.18 -42.66
N LYS A 409 -36.59 -6.01 -43.30
CA LYS A 409 -37.58 -5.73 -44.32
C LYS A 409 -37.28 -6.74 -45.46
N THR A 410 -38.07 -7.82 -45.47
CA THR A 410 -38.13 -8.70 -46.64
C THR A 410 -38.69 -7.88 -47.81
N SER A 411 -37.89 -7.70 -48.83
CA SER A 411 -38.23 -7.11 -50.10
C SER A 411 -39.18 -8.02 -50.85
#